data_f5edb957f0f61d017e981387d3c10a27
#
_entry.id   f5edb957f0f61d017e981387d3c10a27
#
_cell.length_a   1.000
_cell.length_b   1.000
_cell.length_c   1.000
_cell.angle_alpha   90.00
_cell.angle_beta   90.00
_cell.angle_gamma   90.00
#
_symmetry.space_group_name_H-M   'P 1'
#
loop_
_entity.id
_entity.type
_entity.pdbx_description
1 polymer ?
#
loop_
_entity_poly.entity_id
_entity_poly.type
_entity_poly.pdbx_seq_one_letter_code
_entity_poly.pdbx_strand_id
1 'polypeptide(L)'
;MQVVSNDSTLLEVYPTWSPDGKYLYYCKSVPLPEEMRDKDIRTTYPKIQYNLYRRSFDVKTHNFGEEELVYDAAGRDKSATLPRISPDGRYLLFAQGQYGCFHIRHNDGDIVCMPLDQAMPLTQTIDLSKVNYEGRPDSYPSWSSNGHWMMVASRREDGTYCRVYFSYFHDGKAEKAFLMPQEDPELHTFLLKSYNRPEFMIEPVKISVDEFSKVFDK
;
A
#
# COMPACT_ATOMS: atom_id res chain seq x y z
N MET A 1 -22.93 6.05 -13.59
CA MET A 1 -21.53 5.91 -13.13
C MET A 1 -21.11 7.27 -12.60
N GLN A 2 -20.64 7.36 -11.36
CA GLN A 2 -20.14 8.61 -10.78
C GLN A 2 -18.61 8.65 -10.93
N VAL A 3 -18.10 9.75 -11.47
CA VAL A 3 -16.65 9.97 -11.59
C VAL A 3 -16.15 10.53 -10.27
N VAL A 4 -15.23 9.86 -9.61
CA VAL A 4 -14.66 10.26 -8.31
C VAL A 4 -13.64 11.39 -8.50
N SER A 5 -12.89 11.34 -9.59
CA SER A 5 -11.93 12.36 -10.02
C SER A 5 -11.92 12.47 -11.54
N ASN A 6 -11.59 13.62 -12.06
CA ASN A 6 -11.63 13.91 -13.51
C ASN A 6 -10.42 14.77 -13.96
N ASP A 7 -9.30 14.67 -13.26
CA ASP A 7 -8.09 15.37 -13.67
C ASP A 7 -7.22 14.45 -14.55
N SER A 8 -7.30 14.67 -15.86
CA SER A 8 -6.52 13.89 -16.84
C SER A 8 -5.01 14.15 -16.80
N THR A 9 -4.56 15.13 -16.03
CA THR A 9 -3.13 15.49 -15.89
C THR A 9 -2.45 14.82 -14.73
N LEU A 10 -3.21 14.17 -13.83
CA LEU A 10 -2.72 13.51 -12.62
C LEU A 10 -2.98 12.00 -12.68
N LEU A 11 -2.10 11.26 -12.03
CA LEU A 11 -2.23 9.81 -11.90
C LEU A 11 -2.88 9.49 -10.56
N GLU A 12 -3.98 8.75 -10.59
CA GLU A 12 -4.71 8.30 -9.41
C GLU A 12 -4.70 6.78 -9.35
N VAL A 13 -4.24 6.22 -8.23
CA VAL A 13 -3.98 4.79 -8.08
C VAL A 13 -4.32 4.30 -6.68
N TYR A 14 -4.49 2.99 -6.53
CA TYR A 14 -4.63 2.28 -5.26
C TYR A 14 -5.78 2.77 -4.38
N PRO A 15 -7.02 2.80 -4.89
CA PRO A 15 -8.18 3.13 -4.05
C PRO A 15 -8.40 2.05 -2.97
N THR A 16 -8.78 2.49 -1.78
CA THR A 16 -9.19 1.62 -0.68
C THR A 16 -10.29 2.29 0.15
N TRP A 17 -11.24 1.51 0.62
CA TRP A 17 -12.31 2.00 1.48
C TRP A 17 -11.92 1.93 2.96
N SER A 18 -12.41 2.87 3.75
CA SER A 18 -12.45 2.69 5.20
C SER A 18 -13.40 1.52 5.55
N PRO A 19 -13.17 0.79 6.65
CA PRO A 19 -14.00 -0.36 7.03
C PRO A 19 -15.48 -0.03 7.21
N ASP A 20 -15.80 1.21 7.61
CA ASP A 20 -17.16 1.70 7.77
C ASP A 20 -17.81 2.22 6.47
N GLY A 21 -17.10 2.17 5.35
CA GLY A 21 -17.56 2.62 4.03
C GLY A 21 -17.75 4.14 3.88
N LYS A 22 -17.30 4.94 4.85
CA LYS A 22 -17.53 6.40 4.84
C LYS A 22 -16.45 7.19 4.12
N TYR A 23 -15.28 6.61 3.87
CA TYR A 23 -14.17 7.27 3.20
C TYR A 23 -13.56 6.38 2.13
N LEU A 24 -13.29 6.96 0.98
CA LEU A 24 -12.45 6.38 -0.06
C LEU A 24 -11.08 7.05 0.02
N TYR A 25 -10.05 6.27 0.32
CA TYR A 25 -8.66 6.70 0.28
C TYR A 25 -8.02 6.30 -1.04
N TYR A 26 -7.09 7.10 -1.55
CA TYR A 26 -6.37 6.83 -2.78
C TYR A 26 -5.07 7.62 -2.84
N CYS A 27 -4.21 7.24 -3.76
CA CYS A 27 -2.96 7.95 -4.04
C CYS A 27 -3.16 8.81 -5.27
N LYS A 28 -2.71 10.05 -5.21
CA LYS A 28 -2.73 10.97 -6.35
C LYS A 28 -1.35 11.58 -6.55
N SER A 29 -0.86 11.56 -7.80
CA SER A 29 0.43 12.16 -8.12
C SER A 29 0.39 13.67 -7.94
N VAL A 30 1.53 14.26 -7.57
CA VAL A 30 1.69 15.71 -7.68
C VAL A 30 1.89 16.09 -9.15
N PRO A 31 1.49 17.32 -9.56
CA PRO A 31 1.68 17.77 -10.93
C PRO A 31 3.16 17.74 -11.32
N LEU A 32 3.45 17.14 -12.48
CA LEU A 32 4.78 17.24 -13.08
C LEU A 32 4.95 18.62 -13.72
N PRO A 33 6.17 19.19 -13.69
CA PRO A 33 6.51 20.37 -14.47
C PRO A 33 6.14 20.17 -15.96
N GLU A 34 5.67 21.22 -16.62
CA GLU A 34 5.17 21.14 -17.99
C GLU A 34 6.21 20.59 -18.96
N GLU A 35 7.46 20.98 -18.78
CA GLU A 35 8.60 20.50 -19.58
C GLU A 35 8.88 19.01 -19.46
N MET A 36 8.24 18.32 -18.51
CA MET A 36 8.41 16.89 -18.25
C MET A 36 7.21 16.05 -18.70
N ARG A 37 6.06 16.65 -19.00
CA ARG A 37 4.80 15.92 -19.24
C ARG A 37 4.83 15.04 -20.48
N ASP A 38 5.51 15.46 -21.52
CA ASP A 38 5.57 14.78 -22.82
C ASP A 38 6.83 13.93 -23.02
N LYS A 39 7.62 13.72 -21.94
CA LYS A 39 8.83 12.91 -22.02
C LYS A 39 8.55 11.43 -21.81
N ASP A 40 9.48 10.59 -22.30
CA ASP A 40 9.46 9.15 -22.09
C ASP A 40 9.22 8.84 -20.60
N ILE A 41 8.29 7.92 -20.31
CA ILE A 41 7.97 7.48 -18.95
C ILE A 41 9.21 7.05 -18.17
N ARG A 42 10.22 6.50 -18.84
CA ARG A 42 11.49 6.09 -18.20
C ARG A 42 12.26 7.27 -17.62
N THR A 43 12.12 8.46 -18.20
CA THR A 43 12.76 9.69 -17.74
C THR A 43 11.89 10.47 -16.76
N THR A 44 10.58 10.30 -16.81
CA THR A 44 9.62 10.99 -15.95
C THR A 44 9.30 10.21 -14.68
N TYR A 45 9.31 8.88 -14.72
CA TYR A 45 8.95 8.01 -13.58
C TYR A 45 9.72 8.34 -12.29
N PRO A 46 11.06 8.61 -12.31
CA PRO A 46 11.80 9.02 -11.12
C PRO A 46 11.41 10.39 -10.54
N LYS A 47 10.55 11.12 -11.22
CA LYS A 47 10.04 12.43 -10.78
C LYS A 47 8.60 12.37 -10.28
N ILE A 48 7.92 11.25 -10.49
CA ILE A 48 6.54 11.09 -10.06
C ILE A 48 6.52 10.79 -8.56
N GLN A 49 5.85 11.63 -7.80
CA GLN A 49 5.59 11.42 -6.38
C GLN A 49 4.09 11.42 -6.13
N TYR A 50 3.64 10.61 -5.19
CA TYR A 50 2.25 10.47 -4.82
C TYR A 50 2.04 10.89 -3.37
N ASN A 51 0.99 11.66 -3.16
CA ASN A 51 0.42 11.94 -1.85
C ASN A 51 -0.81 11.04 -1.61
N LEU A 52 -1.20 10.89 -0.34
CA LEU A 52 -2.43 10.19 0.01
C LEU A 52 -3.56 11.21 0.22
N TYR A 53 -4.69 10.90 -0.39
CA TYR A 53 -5.92 11.69 -0.30
C TYR A 53 -7.08 10.81 0.16
N ARG A 54 -8.16 11.44 0.63
CA ARG A 54 -9.44 10.78 0.86
C ARG A 54 -10.59 11.67 0.45
N ARG A 55 -11.73 11.06 0.22
CA ARG A 55 -13.04 11.73 0.11
C ARG A 55 -14.02 11.04 1.02
N SER A 56 -14.88 11.81 1.70
CA SER A 56 -16.02 11.24 2.39
C SER A 56 -17.04 10.70 1.39
N PHE A 57 -17.81 9.71 1.80
CA PHE A 57 -18.86 9.11 0.98
C PHE A 57 -20.14 8.99 1.80
N ASP A 58 -21.22 9.57 1.29
CA ASP A 58 -22.54 9.41 1.85
C ASP A 58 -23.25 8.22 1.21
N VAL A 59 -23.41 7.16 1.99
CA VAL A 59 -24.05 5.89 1.55
C VAL A 59 -25.52 6.09 1.14
N LYS A 60 -26.22 7.10 1.67
CA LYS A 60 -27.64 7.35 1.36
C LYS A 60 -27.81 8.08 0.04
N THR A 61 -27.00 9.09 -0.19
CA THR A 61 -27.09 9.93 -1.40
C THR A 61 -26.14 9.45 -2.50
N HIS A 62 -25.23 8.53 -2.17
CA HIS A 62 -24.14 8.03 -3.03
C HIS A 62 -23.22 9.15 -3.55
N ASN A 63 -23.05 10.23 -2.78
CA ASN A 63 -22.22 11.36 -3.16
C ASN A 63 -20.87 11.34 -2.43
N PHE A 64 -19.84 11.77 -3.14
CA PHE A 64 -18.53 12.03 -2.56
C PHE A 64 -18.45 13.49 -2.09
N GLY A 65 -17.82 13.69 -0.93
CA GLY A 65 -17.47 15.02 -0.44
C GLY A 65 -16.20 15.57 -1.10
N GLU A 66 -15.71 16.68 -0.57
CA GLU A 66 -14.48 17.31 -1.03
C GLU A 66 -13.27 16.43 -0.79
N GLU A 67 -12.24 16.64 -1.62
CA GLU A 67 -10.95 15.96 -1.50
C GLU A 67 -10.18 16.52 -0.31
N GLU A 68 -9.64 15.65 0.52
CA GLU A 68 -8.84 16.02 1.68
C GLU A 68 -7.46 15.35 1.59
N LEU A 69 -6.39 16.13 1.75
CA LEU A 69 -5.03 15.65 1.83
C LEU A 69 -4.82 14.89 3.16
N VAL A 70 -4.50 13.59 3.08
CA VAL A 70 -4.27 12.73 4.24
C VAL A 70 -2.80 12.73 4.65
N TYR A 71 -1.89 12.60 3.68
CA TYR A 71 -0.47 12.59 3.94
C TYR A 71 0.29 13.23 2.78
N ASP A 72 1.07 14.26 3.12
CA ASP A 72 1.95 14.97 2.19
C ASP A 72 3.33 14.30 2.14
N ALA A 73 3.46 13.30 1.27
CA ALA A 73 4.71 12.61 1.06
C ALA A 73 5.66 13.44 0.17
N ALA A 74 5.13 14.08 -0.88
CA ALA A 74 5.91 14.90 -1.80
C ALA A 74 6.56 16.10 -1.11
N GLY A 75 5.88 16.73 -0.14
CA GLY A 75 6.46 17.77 0.71
C GLY A 75 7.62 17.29 1.60
N ARG A 76 7.85 15.97 1.69
CA ARG A 76 8.95 15.32 2.38
C ARG A 76 9.96 14.67 1.43
N ASP A 77 9.88 14.99 0.15
CA ASP A 77 10.66 14.36 -0.94
C ASP A 77 10.49 12.83 -0.98
N LYS A 78 9.25 12.37 -0.79
CA LYS A 78 8.83 10.96 -0.79
C LYS A 78 7.59 10.75 -1.67
N SER A 79 7.29 9.50 -1.87
CA SER A 79 6.08 9.04 -2.58
C SER A 79 5.39 8.00 -1.73
N ALA A 80 4.09 8.13 -1.50
CA ALA A 80 3.29 7.22 -0.68
C ALA A 80 2.25 6.48 -1.53
N THR A 81 2.15 5.16 -1.34
CA THR A 81 1.26 4.30 -2.13
C THR A 81 0.68 3.15 -1.32
N LEU A 82 -0.29 2.45 -1.89
CA LEU A 82 -0.88 1.25 -1.30
C LEU A 82 -1.48 1.47 0.10
N PRO A 83 -2.35 2.46 0.30
CA PRO A 83 -2.99 2.69 1.58
C PRO A 83 -3.85 1.50 2.01
N ARG A 84 -3.81 1.17 3.30
CA ARG A 84 -4.62 0.13 3.95
C ARG A 84 -5.09 0.63 5.31
N ILE A 85 -6.39 0.72 5.50
CA ILE A 85 -6.96 1.09 6.79
C ILE A 85 -7.10 -0.17 7.65
N SER A 86 -6.72 -0.07 8.93
CA SER A 86 -6.94 -1.18 9.87
C SER A 86 -8.44 -1.49 10.01
N PRO A 87 -8.83 -2.74 10.30
CA PRO A 87 -10.24 -3.13 10.40
C PRO A 87 -11.06 -2.34 11.42
N ASP A 88 -10.41 -1.82 12.45
CA ASP A 88 -11.03 -0.96 13.47
C ASP A 88 -11.07 0.53 13.08
N GLY A 89 -10.52 0.89 11.91
CA GLY A 89 -10.51 2.27 11.41
C GLY A 89 -9.50 3.20 12.10
N ARG A 90 -8.65 2.70 13.00
CA ARG A 90 -7.76 3.56 13.80
C ARG A 90 -6.41 3.86 13.18
N TYR A 91 -5.95 3.03 12.25
CA TYR A 91 -4.61 3.15 11.69
C TYR A 91 -4.63 3.11 10.16
N LEU A 92 -3.77 3.92 9.57
CA LEU A 92 -3.44 3.91 8.14
C LEU A 92 -2.05 3.29 7.96
N LEU A 93 -1.98 2.21 7.19
CA LEU A 93 -0.76 1.54 6.78
C LEU A 93 -0.53 1.80 5.29
N PHE A 94 0.69 2.12 4.87
CA PHE A 94 1.00 2.36 3.45
C PHE A 94 2.47 2.09 3.16
N ALA A 95 2.83 1.97 1.87
CA ALA A 95 4.21 1.89 1.44
C ALA A 95 4.73 3.27 1.04
N GLN A 96 5.98 3.59 1.36
CA GLN A 96 6.65 4.84 1.03
C GLN A 96 8.03 4.55 0.44
N GLY A 97 8.45 5.34 -0.55
CA GLY A 97 9.78 5.35 -1.13
C GLY A 97 10.10 6.74 -1.68
N GLN A 98 11.21 6.89 -2.37
CA GLN A 98 11.65 8.19 -2.89
C GLN A 98 10.75 8.69 -4.02
N TYR A 99 10.29 7.81 -4.93
CA TYR A 99 9.46 8.17 -6.06
C TYR A 99 8.61 7.00 -6.56
N GLY A 100 7.69 7.28 -7.47
CA GLY A 100 6.89 6.30 -8.19
C GLY A 100 5.89 5.55 -7.30
N CYS A 101 5.44 4.40 -7.78
CA CYS A 101 4.41 3.61 -7.12
C CYS A 101 4.79 2.14 -6.87
N PHE A 102 5.99 1.71 -7.27
CA PHE A 102 6.46 0.34 -7.11
C PHE A 102 7.64 0.25 -6.13
N HIS A 103 7.41 0.66 -4.88
CA HIS A 103 8.45 0.77 -3.85
C HIS A 103 9.17 -0.55 -3.55
N ILE A 104 8.55 -1.69 -3.85
CA ILE A 104 9.23 -3.01 -3.76
C ILE A 104 10.47 -3.14 -4.66
N ARG A 105 10.68 -2.20 -5.58
CA ARG A 105 11.85 -2.15 -6.47
C ARG A 105 12.90 -1.13 -6.03
N HIS A 106 12.64 -0.40 -4.95
CA HIS A 106 13.51 0.65 -4.45
C HIS A 106 14.04 0.25 -3.07
N ASN A 107 15.36 0.27 -2.88
CA ASN A 107 15.98 -0.15 -1.63
C ASN A 107 15.62 0.73 -0.42
N ASP A 108 15.00 1.89 -0.65
CA ASP A 108 14.44 2.80 0.35
C ASP A 108 12.93 2.65 0.55
N GLY A 109 12.35 1.57 -0.01
CA GLY A 109 10.93 1.26 0.16
C GLY A 109 10.64 0.76 1.58
N ASP A 110 9.84 1.51 2.33
CA ASP A 110 9.46 1.21 3.71
C ASP A 110 7.94 1.17 3.88
N ILE A 111 7.49 0.50 4.93
CA ILE A 111 6.12 0.57 5.40
C ILE A 111 6.02 1.68 6.44
N VAL A 112 4.96 2.49 6.34
CA VAL A 112 4.62 3.53 7.30
C VAL A 112 3.25 3.22 7.91
N CYS A 113 3.14 3.39 9.22
CA CYS A 113 1.88 3.29 9.95
C CYS A 113 1.61 4.60 10.69
N MET A 114 0.39 5.11 10.56
CA MET A 114 -0.03 6.37 11.19
C MET A 114 -1.37 6.20 11.90
N PRO A 115 -1.54 6.72 13.12
CA PRO A 115 -2.85 6.80 13.77
C PRO A 115 -3.73 7.80 13.01
N LEU A 116 -5.03 7.48 12.89
CA LEU A 116 -6.02 8.30 12.17
C LEU A 116 -6.78 9.28 13.09
N ASP A 117 -6.49 9.27 14.39
CA ASP A 117 -7.10 10.16 15.40
C ASP A 117 -6.42 11.54 15.53
N GLN A 118 -5.58 11.89 14.58
CA GLN A 118 -4.89 13.18 14.49
C GLN A 118 -5.49 14.08 13.39
N ALA A 119 -5.17 15.38 13.44
CA ALA A 119 -5.60 16.32 12.39
C ALA A 119 -4.94 16.01 11.03
N MET A 120 -5.67 16.30 9.95
CA MET A 120 -5.15 16.16 8.59
C MET A 120 -4.38 17.42 8.14
N PRO A 121 -3.31 17.30 7.36
CA PRO A 121 -2.65 16.03 6.99
C PRO A 121 -1.92 15.38 8.17
N LEU A 122 -1.85 14.02 8.14
CA LEU A 122 -1.21 13.23 9.18
C LEU A 122 0.30 13.55 9.29
N THR A 123 0.81 13.61 10.52
CA THR A 123 2.22 13.92 10.78
C THR A 123 2.92 12.93 11.71
N GLN A 124 2.17 12.30 12.62
CA GLN A 124 2.73 11.37 13.60
C GLN A 124 2.73 9.95 13.03
N THR A 125 3.84 9.25 13.21
CA THR A 125 4.02 7.86 12.78
C THR A 125 4.18 6.93 13.98
N ILE A 126 3.83 5.67 13.77
CA ILE A 126 4.17 4.57 14.68
C ILE A 126 5.54 4.02 14.26
N ASP A 127 6.36 3.70 15.24
CA ASP A 127 7.67 3.09 15.01
C ASP A 127 7.52 1.69 14.39
N LEU A 128 7.99 1.53 13.16
CA LEU A 128 8.05 0.27 12.42
C LEU A 128 9.49 -0.22 12.18
N SER A 129 10.47 0.22 12.97
CA SER A 129 11.87 -0.22 12.86
C SER A 129 12.05 -1.73 13.04
N LYS A 130 11.11 -2.40 13.70
CA LYS A 130 11.07 -3.87 13.84
C LYS A 130 10.42 -4.57 12.64
N VAL A 131 9.75 -3.84 11.76
CA VAL A 131 9.06 -4.36 10.56
C VAL A 131 9.88 -4.11 9.32
N ASN A 132 10.32 -2.88 9.11
CA ASN A 132 11.16 -2.49 7.99
C ASN A 132 12.58 -3.05 8.13
N TYR A 133 13.22 -3.27 6.99
CA TYR A 133 14.58 -3.79 6.92
C TYR A 133 15.48 -2.78 6.18
N GLU A 134 16.46 -2.23 6.86
CA GLU A 134 17.35 -1.20 6.31
C GLU A 134 18.05 -1.66 5.01
N GLY A 135 17.98 -0.83 3.98
CA GLY A 135 18.62 -1.05 2.69
C GLY A 135 17.98 -2.13 1.80
N ARG A 136 16.80 -2.61 2.17
CA ARG A 136 16.00 -3.55 1.37
C ARG A 136 14.54 -3.13 1.36
N PRO A 137 13.83 -3.30 0.24
CA PRO A 137 12.46 -2.83 0.13
C PRO A 137 11.48 -3.70 0.91
N ASP A 138 10.59 -3.01 1.60
CA ASP A 138 9.36 -3.53 2.17
C ASP A 138 8.17 -2.83 1.49
N SER A 139 7.14 -3.58 1.10
CA SER A 139 5.98 -3.04 0.37
C SER A 139 4.76 -3.95 0.52
N TYR A 140 3.67 -3.59 -0.18
CA TYR A 140 2.42 -4.35 -0.22
C TYR A 140 1.86 -4.69 1.17
N PRO A 141 1.65 -3.66 2.02
CA PRO A 141 1.12 -3.89 3.36
C PRO A 141 -0.32 -4.40 3.32
N SER A 142 -0.67 -5.26 4.27
CA SER A 142 -2.03 -5.77 4.47
C SER A 142 -2.30 -5.99 5.95
N TRP A 143 -3.58 -5.85 6.37
CA TRP A 143 -4.06 -6.14 7.72
C TRP A 143 -4.82 -7.46 7.76
N SER A 144 -4.63 -8.22 8.84
CA SER A 144 -5.57 -9.30 9.16
C SER A 144 -6.94 -8.73 9.56
N SER A 145 -7.99 -9.52 9.39
CA SER A 145 -9.37 -9.10 9.69
C SER A 145 -9.61 -8.69 11.15
N ASN A 146 -8.80 -9.21 12.09
CA ASN A 146 -8.85 -8.82 13.51
C ASN A 146 -7.95 -7.61 13.85
N GLY A 147 -7.19 -7.07 12.90
CA GLY A 147 -6.30 -5.92 13.08
C GLY A 147 -5.03 -6.19 13.90
N HIS A 148 -4.77 -7.45 14.29
CA HIS A 148 -3.60 -7.79 15.12
C HIS A 148 -2.38 -8.25 14.32
N TRP A 149 -2.50 -8.46 13.03
CA TRP A 149 -1.39 -8.87 12.19
C TRP A 149 -1.23 -7.95 11.00
N MET A 150 -0.01 -7.51 10.81
CA MET A 150 0.45 -6.89 9.56
C MET A 150 1.15 -7.94 8.72
N MET A 151 0.96 -7.85 7.42
CA MET A 151 1.66 -8.67 6.44
C MET A 151 2.30 -7.75 5.40
N VAL A 152 3.55 -8.00 5.05
CA VAL A 152 4.32 -7.22 4.09
C VAL A 152 5.10 -8.14 3.15
N ALA A 153 5.32 -7.70 1.92
CA ALA A 153 6.27 -8.32 1.03
C ALA A 153 7.63 -7.63 1.17
N SER A 154 8.69 -8.40 1.29
CA SER A 154 10.05 -7.91 1.50
C SER A 154 11.06 -8.64 0.63
N ARG A 155 12.10 -7.93 0.18
CA ARG A 155 13.26 -8.53 -0.51
C ARG A 155 14.49 -8.62 0.40
N ARG A 156 14.30 -8.63 1.71
CA ARG A 156 15.40 -8.57 2.69
C ARG A 156 16.36 -9.74 2.66
N GLU A 157 15.93 -10.92 2.17
CA GLU A 157 16.78 -12.12 2.13
C GLU A 157 17.91 -11.98 1.07
N ASP A 158 17.53 -11.80 -0.18
CA ASP A 158 18.46 -11.85 -1.31
C ASP A 158 18.44 -10.62 -2.23
N GLY A 159 17.56 -9.65 -1.95
CA GLY A 159 17.37 -8.44 -2.76
C GLY A 159 16.61 -8.67 -4.07
N THR A 160 16.24 -9.91 -4.40
CA THR A 160 15.66 -10.30 -5.69
C THR A 160 14.23 -10.78 -5.54
N TYR A 161 13.99 -11.78 -4.70
CA TYR A 161 12.69 -12.40 -4.55
C TYR A 161 11.93 -11.82 -3.37
N CYS A 162 10.66 -11.48 -3.59
CA CYS A 162 9.78 -11.07 -2.51
C CYS A 162 9.36 -12.27 -1.68
N ARG A 163 9.50 -12.15 -0.37
CA ARG A 163 9.00 -13.08 0.64
C ARG A 163 7.96 -12.39 1.49
N VAL A 164 7.08 -13.17 2.08
CA VAL A 164 6.00 -12.66 2.95
C VAL A 164 6.48 -12.67 4.39
N TYR A 165 6.32 -11.53 5.07
CA TYR A 165 6.65 -11.35 6.46
C TYR A 165 5.41 -10.96 7.26
N PHE A 166 5.30 -11.47 8.47
CA PHE A 166 4.26 -11.11 9.43
C PHE A 166 4.85 -10.34 10.60
N SER A 167 4.09 -9.37 11.10
CA SER A 167 4.37 -8.70 12.36
C SER A 167 3.10 -8.64 13.19
N TYR A 168 3.19 -8.98 14.48
CA TYR A 168 2.10 -8.77 15.41
C TYR A 168 1.98 -7.30 15.77
N PHE A 169 0.75 -6.79 15.76
CA PHE A 169 0.45 -5.39 16.05
C PHE A 169 -0.60 -5.29 17.14
N HIS A 170 -0.30 -4.53 18.20
CA HIS A 170 -1.22 -4.27 19.29
C HIS A 170 -0.95 -2.90 19.92
N ASP A 171 -1.99 -2.20 20.31
CA ASP A 171 -1.92 -0.92 21.01
C ASP A 171 -0.92 0.09 20.41
N GLY A 172 -0.92 0.20 19.08
CA GLY A 172 -0.03 1.11 18.36
C GLY A 172 1.45 0.66 18.33
N LYS A 173 1.74 -0.60 18.59
CA LYS A 173 3.10 -1.17 18.57
C LYS A 173 3.19 -2.35 17.62
N ALA A 174 4.24 -2.36 16.80
CA ALA A 174 4.58 -3.48 15.94
C ALA A 174 5.70 -4.32 16.56
N GLU A 175 5.53 -5.63 16.56
CA GLU A 175 6.58 -6.56 16.97
C GLU A 175 7.50 -6.90 15.77
N LYS A 176 8.62 -7.58 16.08
CA LYS A 176 9.60 -7.95 15.05
C LYS A 176 8.96 -8.79 13.96
N ALA A 177 9.13 -8.35 12.71
CA ALA A 177 8.65 -9.11 11.57
C ALA A 177 9.43 -10.42 11.40
N PHE A 178 8.72 -11.48 11.04
CA PHE A 178 9.27 -12.80 10.80
C PHE A 178 8.75 -13.35 9.46
N LEU A 179 9.59 -14.16 8.81
CA LEU A 179 9.28 -14.82 7.55
C LEU A 179 8.07 -15.76 7.72
N MET A 180 7.15 -15.74 6.78
CA MET A 180 5.99 -16.65 6.77
C MET A 180 6.47 -18.11 6.87
N PRO A 181 6.06 -18.84 7.94
CA PRO A 181 6.46 -20.23 8.10
C PRO A 181 5.99 -21.11 6.94
N GLN A 182 6.83 -22.07 6.57
CA GLN A 182 6.53 -23.10 5.58
C GLN A 182 6.70 -24.49 6.22
N GLU A 183 6.09 -25.53 5.65
CA GLU A 183 6.31 -26.91 6.08
C GLU A 183 7.79 -27.30 6.00
N ASP A 184 8.43 -26.93 4.90
CA ASP A 184 9.87 -26.99 4.73
C ASP A 184 10.49 -25.62 5.04
N PRO A 185 11.22 -25.47 6.16
CA PRO A 185 11.85 -24.19 6.51
C PRO A 185 12.88 -23.70 5.48
N GLU A 186 13.45 -24.60 4.69
CA GLU A 186 14.44 -24.27 3.65
C GLU A 186 13.80 -23.94 2.30
N LEU A 187 12.47 -24.07 2.14
CA LEU A 187 11.77 -23.85 0.88
C LEU A 187 12.17 -22.53 0.21
N HIS A 188 12.27 -21.45 0.99
CA HIS A 188 12.61 -20.13 0.45
C HIS A 188 14.04 -20.03 -0.09
N THR A 189 14.95 -20.90 0.31
CA THR A 189 16.34 -20.95 -0.19
C THR A 189 16.40 -21.40 -1.66
N PHE A 190 15.49 -22.27 -2.05
CA PHE A 190 15.46 -22.87 -3.40
C PHE A 190 14.37 -22.28 -4.29
N LEU A 191 13.42 -21.58 -3.72
CA LEU A 191 12.24 -21.09 -4.44
C LEU A 191 12.55 -19.84 -5.26
N LEU A 192 12.66 -20.00 -6.57
CA LEU A 192 12.82 -18.91 -7.55
C LEU A 192 11.48 -18.25 -7.88
N LYS A 193 10.73 -17.84 -6.84
CA LYS A 193 9.37 -17.29 -6.94
C LYS A 193 9.20 -16.10 -6.01
N SER A 194 8.57 -15.04 -6.50
CA SER A 194 8.21 -13.87 -5.71
C SER A 194 6.75 -13.93 -5.29
N TYR A 195 6.48 -13.55 -4.05
CA TYR A 195 5.14 -13.32 -3.54
C TYR A 195 4.85 -11.82 -3.54
N ASN A 196 4.17 -11.34 -4.57
CA ASN A 196 3.76 -9.95 -4.69
C ASN A 196 2.29 -9.80 -4.28
N ARG A 197 2.00 -8.71 -3.55
CA ARG A 197 0.66 -8.38 -3.06
C ARG A 197 0.02 -9.49 -2.22
N PRO A 198 0.70 -9.91 -1.12
CA PRO A 198 0.08 -10.86 -0.20
C PRO A 198 -1.14 -10.21 0.46
N GLU A 199 -2.22 -10.97 0.59
CA GLU A 199 -3.47 -10.54 1.23
C GLU A 199 -3.96 -11.60 2.19
N PHE A 200 -4.48 -11.19 3.36
CA PHE A 200 -5.19 -12.09 4.25
C PHE A 200 -6.55 -12.44 3.66
N MET A 201 -6.94 -13.67 3.81
CA MET A 201 -8.25 -14.17 3.38
C MET A 201 -8.97 -14.78 4.57
N ILE A 202 -10.29 -14.54 4.66
CA ILE A 202 -11.14 -15.11 5.72
C ILE A 202 -11.47 -16.57 5.40
N GLU A 203 -11.62 -16.90 4.11
CA GLU A 203 -11.93 -18.25 3.63
C GLU A 203 -11.03 -18.63 2.45
N PRO A 204 -10.77 -19.93 2.23
CA PRO A 204 -10.06 -20.38 1.04
C PRO A 204 -10.77 -19.96 -0.24
N VAL A 205 -10.01 -19.74 -1.31
CA VAL A 205 -10.57 -19.50 -2.65
C VAL A 205 -11.33 -20.75 -3.09
N LYS A 206 -12.63 -20.59 -3.37
CA LYS A 206 -13.51 -21.69 -3.80
C LYS A 206 -13.57 -21.88 -5.32
N ILE A 207 -12.94 -20.96 -6.07
CA ILE A 207 -12.91 -20.97 -7.54
C ILE A 207 -11.66 -21.72 -7.99
N SER A 208 -11.83 -22.73 -8.84
CA SER A 208 -10.69 -23.45 -9.42
C SER A 208 -9.97 -22.59 -10.47
N VAL A 209 -8.70 -22.91 -10.74
CA VAL A 209 -7.90 -22.23 -11.78
C VAL A 209 -8.59 -22.32 -13.15
N ASP A 210 -9.22 -23.47 -13.45
CA ASP A 210 -9.91 -23.68 -14.72
C ASP A 210 -11.19 -22.84 -14.86
N GLU A 211 -11.93 -22.63 -13.76
CA GLU A 211 -13.08 -21.71 -13.75
C GLU A 211 -12.63 -20.26 -13.93
N PHE A 212 -11.51 -19.88 -13.33
CA PHE A 212 -10.94 -18.54 -13.47
C PHE A 212 -10.48 -18.29 -14.91
N SER A 213 -9.83 -19.26 -15.55
CA SER A 213 -9.34 -19.17 -16.94
C SER A 213 -10.48 -18.97 -17.95
N LYS A 214 -11.62 -19.61 -17.75
CA LYS A 214 -12.81 -19.48 -18.65
C LYS A 214 -13.37 -18.06 -18.75
N VAL A 215 -13.05 -17.17 -17.82
CA VAL A 215 -13.48 -15.76 -17.88
C VAL A 215 -12.73 -15.00 -18.96
N PHE A 216 -11.51 -15.42 -19.30
CA PHE A 216 -10.65 -14.77 -20.28
C PHE A 216 -10.74 -15.37 -21.69
N ASP A 217 -11.40 -16.51 -21.83
CA ASP A 217 -11.60 -17.21 -23.12
C ASP A 217 -12.86 -16.74 -23.89
N LYS A 218 -13.43 -15.56 -23.53
CA LYS A 218 -14.61 -14.97 -24.18
C LYS A 218 -14.29 -13.77 -25.03
#